data_d760b2eb7beeb4cba74a8e94ddc8a5d0
#
_entry.id   d760b2eb7beeb4cba74a8e94ddc8a5d0
#
_cell.length_a   1.000
_cell.length_b   1.000
_cell.length_c   1.000
_cell.angle_alpha   90.00
_cell.angle_beta   90.00
_cell.angle_gamma   90.00
#
_symmetry.space_group_name_H-M   'P 1'
#
loop_
_entity.id
_entity.type
_entity.pdbx_description
1 polymer ?
#
loop_
_entity_poly.entity_id
_entity_poly.type
_entity_poly.pdbx_seq_one_letter_code
_entity_poly.pdbx_strand_id
1 'polypeptide(L)'
;MGVKTLRELGGNINGKGGNKTQAVVLHLLEQLPPARYHVYLDNLFTSCQLIEVLRSRGFGATGTCRTNAGVISELVDIKKNDKGKNELPWGTLISMPTESNLVNQVGWKDNTFALTMSTVHDRISKVTRVRKRPKKTSSKAKTARVPFGDQPTKELEIPELYDYYNHNILAIDVTDQLAASNSGRRRIKRGAWQAIDQWLLTVVLVNCYLVAFYSDIEGERQIKFRSQQDFSMQIIDTLLEMGKDTPVRKNDSNCDDIRVLVIRYYYIKRSTRKDYVAYRGGRY
;
A
#
# COMPACT_ATOMS: atom_id res chain seq x y z
N MET A 1 8.87 10.66 -27.53
CA MET A 1 7.91 11.37 -26.66
C MET A 1 8.67 11.90 -25.45
N GLY A 2 8.72 13.24 -25.27
CA GLY A 2 9.46 13.83 -24.15
C GLY A 2 8.74 13.55 -22.83
N VAL A 3 9.51 13.21 -21.80
CA VAL A 3 9.00 13.05 -20.42
C VAL A 3 8.55 14.43 -19.94
N LYS A 4 7.25 14.62 -19.76
CA LYS A 4 6.70 15.84 -19.16
C LYS A 4 7.18 15.95 -17.71
N THR A 5 7.68 17.08 -17.32
CA THR A 5 8.09 17.32 -15.92
C THR A 5 6.86 17.34 -15.00
N LEU A 6 7.04 16.96 -13.72
CA LEU A 6 5.98 17.04 -12.70
C LEU A 6 5.34 18.44 -12.59
N ARG A 7 6.04 19.48 -13.05
CA ARG A 7 5.58 20.87 -13.09
C ARG A 7 4.58 21.11 -14.22
N GLU A 8 4.74 20.43 -15.36
CA GLU A 8 3.83 20.49 -16.51
C GLU A 8 2.56 19.65 -16.27
N LEU A 9 2.69 18.56 -15.48
CA LEU A 9 1.57 17.70 -15.08
C LEU A 9 0.68 18.33 -14.01
N GLY A 10 1.22 19.22 -13.15
CA GLY A 10 0.48 19.93 -12.10
C GLY A 10 -0.41 21.05 -12.61
N GLY A 11 -0.43 21.30 -13.92
CA GLY A 11 -0.92 22.56 -14.48
C GLY A 11 -2.43 22.73 -14.53
N ASN A 12 -3.27 21.72 -14.54
CA ASN A 12 -4.71 21.98 -14.63
C ASN A 12 -5.58 20.77 -14.33
N ILE A 13 -5.94 20.62 -13.08
CA ILE A 13 -7.06 19.76 -12.71
C ILE A 13 -8.33 20.61 -12.78
N ASN A 14 -9.09 20.53 -13.89
CA ASN A 14 -10.33 21.29 -14.14
C ASN A 14 -10.18 22.84 -13.97
N GLY A 15 -9.07 23.43 -14.46
CA GLY A 15 -8.89 24.89 -14.41
C GLY A 15 -8.45 25.44 -13.06
N LYS A 16 -8.33 24.61 -12.03
CA LYS A 16 -7.77 24.98 -10.72
C LYS A 16 -6.43 24.27 -10.53
N GLY A 17 -5.39 24.98 -10.12
CA GLY A 17 -4.05 24.46 -9.92
C GLY A 17 -4.04 23.21 -9.05
N GLY A 18 -3.67 22.05 -9.62
CA GLY A 18 -3.59 20.80 -8.91
C GLY A 18 -2.39 20.75 -7.97
N ASN A 19 -2.55 20.08 -6.83
CA ASN A 19 -1.44 19.79 -5.93
C ASN A 19 -0.47 18.78 -6.59
N LYS A 20 0.85 18.92 -6.34
CA LYS A 20 1.88 18.00 -6.86
C LYS A 20 1.59 16.53 -6.57
N THR A 21 1.04 16.20 -5.41
CA THR A 21 0.63 14.83 -5.04
C THR A 21 -0.47 14.29 -5.94
N GLN A 22 -1.43 15.10 -6.33
CA GLN A 22 -2.51 14.72 -7.25
C GLN A 22 -1.98 14.50 -8.67
N ALA A 23 -1.04 15.33 -9.11
CA ALA A 23 -0.39 15.20 -10.41
C ALA A 23 0.38 13.86 -10.54
N VAL A 24 1.02 13.41 -9.46
CA VAL A 24 1.69 12.09 -9.43
C VAL A 24 0.71 10.96 -9.68
N VAL A 25 -0.46 10.98 -9.03
CA VAL A 25 -1.49 9.94 -9.25
C VAL A 25 -1.94 9.90 -10.71
N LEU A 26 -2.26 11.06 -11.29
CA LEU A 26 -2.69 11.14 -12.68
C LEU A 26 -1.60 10.66 -13.64
N HIS A 27 -0.35 11.05 -13.41
CA HIS A 27 0.78 10.62 -14.22
C HIS A 27 0.98 9.09 -14.17
N LEU A 28 0.90 8.48 -12.99
CA LEU A 28 1.03 7.02 -12.85
C LEU A 28 -0.09 6.28 -13.59
N LEU A 29 -1.32 6.80 -13.53
CA LEU A 29 -2.44 6.18 -14.23
C LEU A 29 -2.34 6.30 -15.75
N GLU A 30 -1.71 7.36 -16.28
CA GLU A 30 -1.44 7.51 -17.70
C GLU A 30 -0.43 6.47 -18.25
N GLN A 31 0.36 5.84 -17.37
CA GLN A 31 1.28 4.77 -17.77
C GLN A 31 0.62 3.38 -17.84
N LEU A 32 -0.61 3.24 -17.34
CA LEU A 32 -1.30 1.95 -17.32
C LEU A 32 -1.85 1.60 -18.72
N PRO A 33 -1.86 0.31 -19.08
CA PRO A 33 -2.55 -0.15 -20.29
C PRO A 33 -4.03 0.23 -20.27
N PRO A 34 -4.69 0.39 -21.45
CA PRO A 34 -6.12 0.68 -21.50
C PRO A 34 -6.93 -0.45 -20.86
N ALA A 35 -7.55 -0.17 -19.71
CA ALA A 35 -8.46 -1.08 -19.00
C ALA A 35 -9.33 -0.30 -18.01
N ARG A 36 -10.27 -0.99 -17.37
CA ARG A 36 -11.04 -0.42 -16.26
C ARG A 36 -10.29 -0.66 -14.96
N TYR A 37 -9.97 0.42 -14.24
CA TYR A 37 -9.24 0.35 -12.98
C TYR A 37 -10.07 0.93 -11.85
N HIS A 38 -9.91 0.35 -10.66
CA HIS A 38 -10.34 0.93 -9.41
C HIS A 38 -9.08 1.29 -8.59
N VAL A 39 -8.93 2.57 -8.29
CA VAL A 39 -7.75 3.14 -7.65
C VAL A 39 -8.03 3.33 -6.16
N TYR A 40 -7.17 2.79 -5.32
CA TYR A 40 -7.22 2.97 -3.87
C TYR A 40 -6.14 3.97 -3.44
N LEU A 41 -6.55 5.00 -2.71
CA LEU A 41 -5.70 6.13 -2.36
C LEU A 41 -5.59 6.31 -0.86
N ASP A 42 -4.36 6.53 -0.38
CA ASP A 42 -4.16 6.99 1.00
C ASP A 42 -4.57 8.46 1.17
N ASN A 43 -4.74 8.86 2.42
CA ASN A 43 -5.19 10.20 2.82
C ASN A 43 -4.27 11.35 2.35
N LEU A 44 -3.02 11.04 1.97
CA LEU A 44 -2.09 12.01 1.39
C LEU A 44 -2.51 12.46 -0.01
N PHE A 45 -3.05 11.53 -0.79
CA PHE A 45 -3.40 11.76 -2.20
C PHE A 45 -4.87 12.10 -2.39
N THR A 46 -5.74 11.60 -1.49
CA THR A 46 -7.19 11.71 -1.64
C THR A 46 -7.67 13.16 -1.47
N SER A 47 -8.39 13.65 -2.47
CA SER A 47 -9.20 14.87 -2.39
C SER A 47 -10.45 14.73 -3.25
N CYS A 48 -11.52 15.44 -2.92
CA CYS A 48 -12.76 15.43 -3.67
C CYS A 48 -12.50 15.74 -5.15
N GLN A 49 -11.72 16.78 -5.42
CA GLN A 49 -11.35 17.20 -6.78
C GLN A 49 -10.64 16.10 -7.56
N LEU A 50 -9.64 15.40 -6.96
CA LEU A 50 -8.94 14.31 -7.63
C LEU A 50 -9.89 13.16 -7.95
N ILE A 51 -10.74 12.76 -7.01
CA ILE A 51 -11.69 11.66 -7.18
C ILE A 51 -12.72 11.97 -8.28
N GLU A 52 -13.19 13.20 -8.39
CA GLU A 52 -14.06 13.65 -9.50
C GLU A 52 -13.35 13.59 -10.85
N VAL A 53 -12.09 14.02 -10.92
CA VAL A 53 -11.26 13.92 -12.13
C VAL A 53 -11.01 12.47 -12.53
N LEU A 54 -10.72 11.59 -11.58
CA LEU A 54 -10.55 10.17 -11.86
C LEU A 54 -11.83 9.57 -12.45
N ARG A 55 -12.99 9.88 -11.86
CA ARG A 55 -14.29 9.45 -12.39
C ARG A 55 -14.54 9.96 -13.82
N SER A 56 -14.27 11.25 -14.08
CA SER A 56 -14.44 11.83 -15.44
C SER A 56 -13.54 11.17 -16.49
N ARG A 57 -12.41 10.60 -16.06
CA ARG A 57 -11.49 9.83 -16.91
C ARG A 57 -11.82 8.33 -17.00
N GLY A 58 -12.93 7.87 -16.39
CA GLY A 58 -13.35 6.47 -16.42
C GLY A 58 -12.72 5.57 -15.37
N PHE A 59 -11.99 6.14 -14.40
CA PHE A 59 -11.44 5.38 -13.28
C PHE A 59 -12.41 5.34 -12.10
N GLY A 60 -12.60 4.17 -11.49
CA GLY A 60 -13.14 4.06 -10.14
C GLY A 60 -12.11 4.51 -9.12
N ALA A 61 -12.52 5.20 -8.06
CA ALA A 61 -11.59 5.65 -7.03
C ALA A 61 -12.21 5.54 -5.64
N THR A 62 -11.40 5.10 -4.67
CA THR A 62 -11.76 5.07 -3.24
C THR A 62 -10.55 5.44 -2.41
N GLY A 63 -10.72 6.32 -1.42
CA GLY A 63 -9.60 6.71 -0.57
C GLY A 63 -10.04 7.30 0.76
N THR A 64 -9.26 7.05 1.82
CA THR A 64 -9.41 7.77 3.09
C THR A 64 -9.00 9.23 2.90
N CYS A 65 -9.61 10.15 3.64
CA CYS A 65 -9.34 11.57 3.44
C CYS A 65 -9.18 12.35 4.75
N ARG A 66 -8.46 13.45 4.64
CA ARG A 66 -8.33 14.45 5.70
C ARG A 66 -9.51 15.40 5.65
N THR A 67 -9.77 16.11 6.75
CA THR A 67 -10.87 17.09 6.84
C THR A 67 -10.75 18.24 5.86
N ASN A 68 -9.53 18.56 5.42
CA ASN A 68 -9.23 19.63 4.44
C ASN A 68 -9.16 19.15 2.98
N ALA A 69 -9.62 17.92 2.70
CA ALA A 69 -9.56 17.31 1.37
C ALA A 69 -10.79 17.59 0.50
N GLY A 70 -11.59 18.62 0.79
CA GLY A 70 -12.89 18.90 0.16
C GLY A 70 -14.01 18.04 0.72
N VAL A 71 -13.94 17.72 2.01
CA VAL A 71 -15.00 17.01 2.74
C VAL A 71 -16.13 18.00 3.06
N ILE A 72 -17.36 17.54 2.95
CA ILE A 72 -18.57 18.29 3.31
C ILE A 72 -18.49 18.75 4.78
N SER A 73 -18.87 19.98 5.05
CA SER A 73 -18.72 20.65 6.36
C SER A 73 -19.35 19.85 7.49
N GLU A 74 -20.53 19.30 7.26
CA GLU A 74 -21.27 18.51 8.24
C GLU A 74 -20.48 17.27 8.72
N LEU A 75 -19.82 16.56 7.79
CA LEU A 75 -18.98 15.39 8.14
C LEU A 75 -17.70 15.82 8.90
N VAL A 76 -17.16 16.99 8.55
CA VAL A 76 -16.01 17.58 9.24
C VAL A 76 -16.38 17.94 10.67
N ASP A 77 -17.54 18.55 10.89
CA ASP A 77 -18.01 18.99 12.19
C ASP A 77 -18.37 17.80 13.09
N ILE A 78 -19.01 16.78 12.53
CA ILE A 78 -19.23 15.49 13.23
C ILE A 78 -17.90 14.90 13.71
N LYS A 79 -16.89 14.87 12.83
CA LYS A 79 -15.54 14.35 13.19
C LYS A 79 -14.86 15.18 14.26
N LYS A 80 -14.99 16.51 14.23
CA LYS A 80 -14.43 17.40 15.25
C LYS A 80 -15.10 17.19 16.60
N ASN A 81 -16.42 17.09 16.62
CA ASN A 81 -17.20 16.87 17.84
C ASN A 81 -16.92 15.51 18.47
N ASP A 82 -16.75 14.45 17.66
CA ASP A 82 -16.39 13.12 18.14
C ASP A 82 -14.95 13.05 18.68
N LYS A 83 -14.04 13.92 18.18
CA LYS A 83 -12.63 13.93 18.60
C LYS A 83 -12.47 14.41 20.03
N GLY A 84 -12.25 13.48 20.95
CA GLY A 84 -12.01 13.74 22.38
C GLY A 84 -13.20 13.46 23.27
N LYS A 85 -14.42 13.56 22.80
CA LYS A 85 -15.62 13.23 23.56
C LYS A 85 -16.09 11.79 23.34
N ASN A 86 -15.73 11.20 22.20
CA ASN A 86 -16.11 9.84 21.80
C ASN A 86 -17.64 9.62 21.85
N GLU A 87 -18.37 10.65 21.37
CA GLU A 87 -19.84 10.73 21.47
C GLU A 87 -20.56 9.74 20.55
N LEU A 88 -19.93 9.42 19.40
CA LEU A 88 -20.54 8.52 18.46
C LEU A 88 -20.39 7.06 18.90
N PRO A 89 -21.47 6.27 18.89
CA PRO A 89 -21.38 4.84 19.13
C PRO A 89 -20.61 4.14 17.99
N TRP A 90 -19.97 3.02 18.33
CA TRP A 90 -19.32 2.17 17.33
C TRP A 90 -20.31 1.76 16.24
N GLY A 91 -19.86 1.73 15.00
CA GLY A 91 -20.68 1.34 13.85
C GLY A 91 -21.50 2.47 13.24
N THR A 92 -21.49 3.69 13.83
CA THR A 92 -22.16 4.85 13.21
C THR A 92 -21.62 5.07 11.80
N LEU A 93 -22.50 5.03 10.83
CA LEU A 93 -22.23 5.26 9.39
C LEU A 93 -23.04 6.46 8.93
N ILE A 94 -22.35 7.47 8.41
CA ILE A 94 -22.97 8.69 7.87
C ILE A 94 -22.41 8.89 6.47
N SER A 95 -23.30 9.11 5.51
CA SER A 95 -22.91 9.23 4.11
C SER A 95 -23.66 10.36 3.43
N MET A 96 -22.91 11.18 2.69
CA MET A 96 -23.41 12.32 1.94
C MET A 96 -22.78 12.34 0.54
N PRO A 97 -23.57 12.51 -0.53
CA PRO A 97 -23.02 12.77 -1.84
C PRO A 97 -22.52 14.21 -1.93
N THR A 98 -21.54 14.45 -2.80
CA THR A 98 -21.18 15.82 -3.20
C THR A 98 -22.34 16.49 -3.94
N GLU A 99 -22.32 17.83 -4.03
CA GLU A 99 -23.31 18.61 -4.81
C GLU A 99 -23.37 18.15 -6.28
N SER A 100 -22.24 17.79 -6.85
CA SER A 100 -22.14 17.19 -8.18
C SER A 100 -22.74 15.78 -8.28
N ASN A 101 -23.06 15.17 -7.17
CA ASN A 101 -23.48 13.75 -7.06
C ASN A 101 -22.51 12.74 -7.69
N LEU A 102 -21.26 13.13 -7.87
CA LEU A 102 -20.22 12.30 -8.49
C LEU A 102 -19.42 11.48 -7.48
N VAL A 103 -19.34 11.94 -6.23
CA VAL A 103 -18.53 11.33 -5.17
C VAL A 103 -19.39 11.13 -3.93
N ASN A 104 -19.36 9.92 -3.40
CA ASN A 104 -19.92 9.62 -2.09
C ASN A 104 -18.86 9.91 -1.02
N GLN A 105 -19.21 10.75 -0.06
CA GLN A 105 -18.38 11.02 1.12
C GLN A 105 -18.98 10.27 2.31
N VAL A 106 -18.18 9.42 2.94
CA VAL A 106 -18.64 8.49 3.98
C VAL A 106 -17.80 8.64 5.23
N GLY A 107 -18.46 8.80 6.35
CA GLY A 107 -17.87 8.74 7.67
C GLY A 107 -18.33 7.50 8.43
N TRP A 108 -17.39 6.73 8.98
CA TRP A 108 -17.67 5.54 9.77
C TRP A 108 -16.92 5.56 11.09
N LYS A 109 -17.62 5.23 12.16
CA LYS A 109 -17.07 5.13 13.51
C LYS A 109 -16.63 3.71 13.83
N ASP A 110 -15.33 3.43 13.68
CA ASP A 110 -14.69 2.24 14.24
C ASP A 110 -14.07 2.61 15.62
N ASN A 111 -12.79 2.90 15.66
CA ASN A 111 -12.16 3.49 16.86
C ASN A 111 -12.25 5.03 16.83
N THR A 112 -11.99 5.61 15.70
CA THR A 112 -12.17 7.03 15.40
C THR A 112 -13.14 7.18 14.25
N PHE A 113 -13.77 8.36 14.12
CA PHE A 113 -14.61 8.62 12.96
C PHE A 113 -13.73 8.82 11.72
N ALA A 114 -13.63 7.78 10.89
CA ALA A 114 -12.85 7.75 9.66
C ALA A 114 -13.65 8.35 8.52
N LEU A 115 -13.00 9.19 7.70
CA LEU A 115 -13.59 9.80 6.50
C LEU A 115 -13.03 9.14 5.25
N THR A 116 -13.89 8.83 4.31
CA THR A 116 -13.56 8.14 3.05
C THR A 116 -14.38 8.74 1.92
N MET A 117 -13.83 8.77 0.73
CA MET A 117 -14.51 9.17 -0.50
C MET A 117 -14.49 8.01 -1.49
N SER A 118 -15.59 7.81 -2.22
CA SER A 118 -15.68 6.79 -3.26
C SER A 118 -16.58 7.20 -4.41
N THR A 119 -16.22 6.75 -5.63
CA THR A 119 -17.06 6.84 -6.82
C THR A 119 -17.66 5.49 -7.22
N VAL A 120 -17.32 4.42 -6.52
CA VAL A 120 -17.69 3.04 -6.87
C VAL A 120 -18.65 2.43 -5.87
N HIS A 121 -18.35 2.59 -4.57
CA HIS A 121 -19.14 1.97 -3.52
C HIS A 121 -20.40 2.78 -3.21
N ASP A 122 -21.47 2.06 -2.92
CA ASP A 122 -22.67 2.68 -2.42
C ASP A 122 -22.51 3.19 -0.97
N ARG A 123 -23.57 3.79 -0.45
CA ARG A 123 -23.53 4.49 0.83
C ARG A 123 -23.92 3.64 2.02
N ILE A 124 -24.51 2.47 1.78
CA ILE A 124 -25.21 1.72 2.83
C ILE A 124 -24.83 0.25 2.91
N SER A 125 -24.23 -0.32 1.87
CA SER A 125 -23.87 -1.74 1.83
C SER A 125 -22.92 -2.11 2.95
N LYS A 126 -23.21 -3.24 3.60
CA LYS A 126 -22.44 -3.80 4.69
C LYS A 126 -22.06 -5.25 4.38
N VAL A 127 -20.96 -5.68 4.93
CA VAL A 127 -20.48 -7.06 4.88
C VAL A 127 -20.22 -7.57 6.29
N THR A 128 -20.53 -8.83 6.53
CA THR A 128 -20.22 -9.50 7.80
C THR A 128 -18.81 -10.05 7.76
N ARG A 129 -18.00 -9.70 8.74
CA ARG A 129 -16.61 -10.17 8.88
C ARG A 129 -16.31 -10.65 10.29
N VAL A 130 -15.59 -11.76 10.38
CA VAL A 130 -15.03 -12.23 11.64
C VAL A 130 -13.85 -11.34 12.00
N ARG A 131 -13.97 -10.55 13.06
CA ARG A 131 -12.91 -9.66 13.53
C ARG A 131 -12.38 -10.10 14.90
N LYS A 132 -11.09 -9.87 15.13
CA LYS A 132 -10.44 -10.09 16.43
C LYS A 132 -10.53 -8.84 17.28
N ARG A 133 -10.83 -9.03 18.56
CA ARG A 133 -10.89 -7.94 19.55
C ARG A 133 -9.51 -7.28 19.69
N PRO A 134 -9.38 -5.96 19.55
CA PRO A 134 -8.11 -5.26 19.75
C PRO A 134 -7.54 -5.48 21.17
N LYS A 135 -6.20 -5.48 21.31
CA LYS A 135 -5.54 -5.64 22.62
C LYS A 135 -5.84 -4.47 23.57
N LYS A 136 -5.93 -4.72 24.87
CA LYS A 136 -6.19 -3.68 25.90
C LYS A 136 -5.10 -2.60 25.94
N THR A 137 -3.87 -2.96 25.63
CA THR A 137 -2.70 -2.06 25.62
C THR A 137 -2.75 -0.97 24.56
N SER A 138 -3.63 -1.11 23.56
CA SER A 138 -3.84 -0.07 22.56
C SER A 138 -4.76 1.01 23.13
N SER A 139 -4.21 2.14 23.54
CA SER A 139 -4.95 3.30 24.04
C SER A 139 -6.02 3.83 23.07
N LYS A 140 -5.82 3.56 21.79
CA LYS A 140 -6.71 3.97 20.69
C LYS A 140 -7.81 2.94 20.36
N ALA A 141 -7.87 1.81 21.04
CA ALA A 141 -8.81 0.74 20.73
C ALA A 141 -10.07 0.70 21.61
N LYS A 142 -10.28 1.71 22.46
CA LYS A 142 -11.39 1.71 23.44
C LYS A 142 -12.75 1.51 22.77
N THR A 143 -13.07 2.32 21.79
CA THR A 143 -14.35 2.25 21.05
C THR A 143 -14.44 1.01 20.19
N ALA A 144 -13.37 0.64 19.49
CA ALA A 144 -13.34 -0.55 18.63
C ALA A 144 -13.51 -1.87 19.42
N ARG A 145 -13.32 -1.87 20.73
CA ARG A 145 -13.55 -3.03 21.62
C ARG A 145 -15.00 -3.22 22.01
N VAL A 146 -15.79 -2.14 22.00
CA VAL A 146 -17.18 -2.14 22.49
C VAL A 146 -18.05 -3.25 21.86
N PRO A 147 -18.05 -3.45 20.53
CA PRO A 147 -18.91 -4.45 19.91
C PRO A 147 -18.58 -5.90 20.29
N PHE A 148 -17.35 -6.14 20.80
CA PHE A 148 -16.89 -7.49 21.15
C PHE A 148 -17.37 -7.95 22.53
N GLY A 149 -17.68 -7.01 23.46
CA GLY A 149 -17.91 -7.37 24.86
C GLY A 149 -16.72 -8.16 25.40
N ASP A 150 -16.96 -9.41 25.88
CA ASP A 150 -15.92 -10.30 26.41
C ASP A 150 -15.36 -11.29 25.36
N GLN A 151 -15.95 -11.33 24.19
CA GLN A 151 -15.54 -12.25 23.14
C GLN A 151 -14.20 -11.85 22.51
N PRO A 152 -13.24 -12.77 22.35
CA PRO A 152 -11.96 -12.49 21.71
C PRO A 152 -12.11 -12.31 20.19
N THR A 153 -13.14 -12.93 19.61
CA THR A 153 -13.46 -12.88 18.16
C THR A 153 -14.97 -12.78 18.03
N LYS A 154 -15.44 -11.98 17.09
CA LYS A 154 -16.87 -11.80 16.83
C LYS A 154 -17.12 -11.49 15.35
N GLU A 155 -18.25 -11.96 14.83
CA GLU A 155 -18.79 -11.51 13.56
C GLU A 155 -19.40 -10.13 13.73
N LEU A 156 -18.95 -9.18 12.91
CA LEU A 156 -19.41 -7.80 12.94
C LEU A 156 -19.77 -7.35 11.54
N GLU A 157 -20.86 -6.60 11.43
CA GLU A 157 -21.20 -5.88 10.22
C GLU A 157 -20.35 -4.63 10.09
N ILE A 158 -19.64 -4.52 8.98
CA ILE A 158 -18.82 -3.34 8.65
C ILE A 158 -19.24 -2.81 7.29
N PRO A 159 -19.08 -1.51 7.01
CA PRO A 159 -19.39 -0.99 5.70
C PRO A 159 -18.54 -1.64 4.62
N GLU A 160 -19.14 -2.07 3.53
CA GLU A 160 -18.47 -2.74 2.42
C GLU A 160 -17.31 -1.92 1.86
N LEU A 161 -17.50 -0.62 1.72
CA LEU A 161 -16.48 0.34 1.28
C LEU A 161 -15.19 0.22 2.09
N TYR A 162 -15.29 0.14 3.44
CA TYR A 162 -14.10 0.03 4.31
C TYR A 162 -13.46 -1.35 4.24
N ASP A 163 -14.25 -2.40 4.06
CA ASP A 163 -13.72 -3.76 3.86
C ASP A 163 -12.89 -3.83 2.57
N TYR A 164 -13.44 -3.37 1.46
CA TYR A 164 -12.72 -3.33 0.18
C TYR A 164 -11.51 -2.42 0.23
N TYR A 165 -11.63 -1.25 0.82
CA TYR A 165 -10.50 -0.34 0.99
C TYR A 165 -9.36 -1.01 1.75
N ASN A 166 -9.63 -1.60 2.90
CA ASN A 166 -8.61 -2.25 3.72
C ASN A 166 -7.93 -3.42 3.01
N HIS A 167 -8.68 -4.21 2.23
CA HIS A 167 -8.11 -5.32 1.47
C HIS A 167 -7.16 -4.87 0.36
N ASN A 168 -7.48 -3.77 -0.32
CA ASN A 168 -6.74 -3.36 -1.50
C ASN A 168 -5.59 -2.37 -1.19
N ILE A 169 -5.73 -1.52 -0.19
CA ILE A 169 -4.67 -0.56 0.19
C ILE A 169 -3.44 -1.24 0.78
N LEU A 170 -3.59 -2.44 1.36
CA LEU A 170 -2.51 -3.20 1.99
C LEU A 170 -1.41 -3.66 1.02
N ALA A 171 -1.65 -3.62 -0.29
CA ALA A 171 -0.65 -4.07 -1.28
C ALA A 171 0.69 -3.33 -1.13
N ILE A 172 0.67 -2.02 -0.86
CA ILE A 172 1.88 -1.22 -0.64
C ILE A 172 2.55 -1.62 0.67
N ASP A 173 1.79 -1.78 1.75
CA ASP A 173 2.32 -2.20 3.05
C ASP A 173 3.00 -3.57 2.99
N VAL A 174 2.43 -4.51 2.22
CA VAL A 174 3.03 -5.83 1.97
C VAL A 174 4.34 -5.69 1.21
N THR A 175 4.39 -4.84 0.19
CA THR A 175 5.62 -4.56 -0.56
C THR A 175 6.71 -3.98 0.33
N ASP A 176 6.37 -3.02 1.18
CA ASP A 176 7.29 -2.42 2.15
C ASP A 176 7.77 -3.42 3.20
N GLN A 177 6.90 -4.30 3.68
CA GLN A 177 7.27 -5.39 4.59
C GLN A 177 8.23 -6.39 3.92
N LEU A 178 7.99 -6.76 2.67
CA LEU A 178 8.88 -7.62 1.90
C LEU A 178 10.24 -6.94 1.69
N ALA A 179 10.25 -5.65 1.34
CA ALA A 179 11.46 -4.85 1.20
C ALA A 179 12.23 -4.75 2.52
N ALA A 180 11.55 -4.54 3.64
CA ALA A 180 12.17 -4.46 4.96
C ALA A 180 12.73 -5.80 5.45
N SER A 181 12.02 -6.90 5.20
CA SER A 181 12.41 -8.23 5.66
C SER A 181 13.68 -8.76 4.97
N ASN A 182 13.93 -8.34 3.74
CA ASN A 182 15.08 -8.74 2.94
C ASN A 182 16.03 -7.57 2.64
N SER A 183 15.96 -6.50 3.43
CA SER A 183 16.83 -5.34 3.22
C SER A 183 18.28 -5.69 3.51
N GLY A 184 19.13 -5.62 2.48
CA GLY A 184 20.58 -5.64 2.60
C GLY A 184 21.17 -4.32 3.11
N ARG A 185 20.46 -3.58 3.97
CA ARG A 185 20.89 -2.25 4.43
C ARG A 185 22.28 -2.28 5.00
N ARG A 186 23.23 -1.81 4.22
CA ARG A 186 24.56 -1.42 4.73
C ARG A 186 24.44 -0.05 5.40
N ARG A 187 25.13 0.14 6.52
CA ARG A 187 25.37 1.48 7.05
C ARG A 187 26.28 2.22 6.06
N ILE A 188 25.68 3.02 5.19
CA ILE A 188 26.41 3.87 4.26
C ILE A 188 26.85 5.10 5.04
N LYS A 189 28.16 5.19 5.28
CA LYS A 189 28.74 6.32 6.03
C LYS A 189 28.84 7.60 5.19
N ARG A 190 28.80 7.51 3.86
CA ARG A 190 28.91 8.64 2.91
C ARG A 190 28.20 8.30 1.61
N GLY A 191 27.40 9.23 1.10
CA GLY A 191 26.79 9.16 -0.23
C GLY A 191 25.28 8.82 -0.24
N ALA A 192 24.45 9.83 -0.46
CA ALA A 192 22.99 9.66 -0.58
C ALA A 192 22.58 8.77 -1.76
N TRP A 193 23.36 8.77 -2.85
CA TRP A 193 23.10 7.99 -4.07
C TRP A 193 23.11 6.49 -3.84
N GLN A 194 24.06 5.96 -3.08
CA GLN A 194 24.10 4.53 -2.78
C GLN A 194 22.88 4.03 -2.02
N ALA A 195 22.31 4.88 -1.16
CA ALA A 195 21.07 4.54 -0.45
C ALA A 195 19.88 4.48 -1.40
N ILE A 196 19.81 5.37 -2.38
CA ILE A 196 18.79 5.42 -3.41
C ILE A 196 18.92 4.20 -4.33
N ASP A 197 20.12 3.90 -4.81
CA ASP A 197 20.38 2.73 -5.66
C ASP A 197 19.99 1.42 -4.96
N GLN A 198 20.38 1.28 -3.70
CA GLN A 198 20.03 0.10 -2.92
C GLN A 198 18.52 -0.01 -2.68
N TRP A 199 17.83 1.11 -2.46
CA TRP A 199 16.39 1.14 -2.34
C TRP A 199 15.73 0.76 -3.66
N LEU A 200 16.16 1.30 -4.80
CA LEU A 200 15.65 0.96 -6.12
C LEU A 200 15.82 -0.53 -6.44
N LEU A 201 17.01 -1.08 -6.20
CA LEU A 201 17.26 -2.51 -6.39
C LEU A 201 16.35 -3.38 -5.51
N THR A 202 16.13 -2.96 -4.26
CA THR A 202 15.21 -3.67 -3.35
C THR A 202 13.78 -3.66 -3.90
N VAL A 203 13.30 -2.51 -4.37
CA VAL A 203 11.95 -2.36 -4.96
C VAL A 203 11.82 -3.21 -6.23
N VAL A 204 12.82 -3.20 -7.11
CA VAL A 204 12.84 -4.04 -8.32
C VAL A 204 12.77 -5.52 -7.96
N LEU A 205 13.59 -5.99 -7.03
CA LEU A 205 13.60 -7.40 -6.60
C LEU A 205 12.26 -7.84 -6.00
N VAL A 206 11.64 -6.98 -5.18
CA VAL A 206 10.31 -7.26 -4.61
C VAL A 206 9.25 -7.34 -5.72
N ASN A 207 9.25 -6.40 -6.65
CA ASN A 207 8.29 -6.39 -7.76
C ASN A 207 8.48 -7.60 -8.67
N CYS A 208 9.72 -7.97 -9.02
CA CYS A 208 10.00 -9.18 -9.79
C CYS A 208 9.51 -10.44 -9.07
N TYR A 209 9.74 -10.54 -7.76
CA TYR A 209 9.21 -11.62 -6.95
C TYR A 209 7.69 -11.69 -6.98
N LEU A 210 7.00 -10.56 -6.78
CA LEU A 210 5.54 -10.51 -6.77
C LEU A 210 4.96 -10.85 -8.16
N VAL A 211 5.54 -10.34 -9.24
CA VAL A 211 5.13 -10.69 -10.61
C VAL A 211 5.31 -12.19 -10.83
N ALA A 212 6.48 -12.74 -10.51
CA ALA A 212 6.73 -14.16 -10.68
C ALA A 212 5.82 -15.03 -9.78
N PHE A 213 5.49 -14.57 -8.57
CA PHE A 213 4.60 -15.27 -7.66
C PHE A 213 3.13 -15.28 -8.11
N TYR A 214 2.65 -14.17 -8.71
CA TYR A 214 1.26 -14.04 -9.13
C TYR A 214 1.02 -14.39 -10.60
N SER A 215 2.03 -14.37 -11.47
CA SER A 215 1.87 -14.72 -12.88
C SER A 215 1.57 -16.20 -13.12
N ASP A 216 1.79 -17.03 -12.13
CA ASP A 216 1.65 -18.49 -12.20
C ASP A 216 0.20 -18.98 -11.90
N ILE A 217 -0.82 -18.15 -12.24
CA ILE A 217 -2.21 -18.37 -11.82
C ILE A 217 -2.96 -19.37 -12.73
N GLU A 218 -2.46 -19.73 -13.90
CA GLU A 218 -3.20 -20.52 -14.89
C GLU A 218 -2.78 -22.00 -15.00
N GLY A 219 -2.60 -22.70 -13.89
CA GLY A 219 -2.82 -24.17 -13.90
C GLY A 219 -1.60 -25.08 -13.81
N GLU A 220 -0.37 -24.63 -14.00
CA GLU A 220 0.84 -25.43 -13.81
C GLU A 220 1.83 -24.77 -12.85
N ARG A 221 1.41 -24.65 -11.59
CA ARG A 221 2.29 -24.10 -10.54
C ARG A 221 3.46 -25.03 -10.23
N GLN A 222 4.48 -24.98 -11.02
CA GLN A 222 5.82 -25.32 -10.53
C GLN A 222 6.40 -24.07 -9.82
N ILE A 223 5.91 -23.76 -8.62
CA ILE A 223 6.53 -22.70 -7.81
C ILE A 223 7.97 -23.11 -7.55
N LYS A 224 8.90 -22.55 -8.31
CA LYS A 224 10.34 -22.81 -8.20
C LYS A 224 10.94 -22.23 -6.91
N PHE A 225 10.21 -21.37 -6.19
CA PHE A 225 10.67 -20.72 -4.97
C PHE A 225 9.56 -20.66 -3.91
N ARG A 226 9.93 -20.93 -2.65
CA ARG A 226 8.99 -20.95 -1.51
C ARG A 226 8.86 -19.62 -0.80
N SER A 227 9.80 -18.71 -1.02
CA SER A 227 9.87 -17.42 -0.36
C SER A 227 10.59 -16.39 -1.23
N GLN A 228 10.45 -15.10 -0.91
CA GLN A 228 11.23 -14.04 -1.55
C GLN A 228 12.75 -14.29 -1.37
N GLN A 229 13.16 -14.88 -0.26
CA GLN A 229 14.58 -15.21 -0.04
C GLN A 229 15.05 -16.26 -1.03
N ASP A 230 14.27 -17.33 -1.24
CA ASP A 230 14.61 -18.39 -2.22
C ASP A 230 14.68 -17.82 -3.63
N PHE A 231 13.74 -16.92 -4.00
CA PHE A 231 13.75 -16.22 -5.27
C PHE A 231 15.02 -15.38 -5.45
N SER A 232 15.38 -14.58 -4.43
CA SER A 232 16.59 -13.76 -4.48
C SER A 232 17.86 -14.60 -4.57
N MET A 233 17.89 -15.75 -3.92
CA MET A 233 19.04 -16.68 -4.00
C MET A 233 19.17 -17.27 -5.41
N GLN A 234 18.09 -17.69 -6.04
CA GLN A 234 18.13 -18.18 -7.43
C GLN A 234 18.66 -17.12 -8.40
N ILE A 235 18.25 -15.85 -8.24
CA ILE A 235 18.80 -14.75 -9.05
C ILE A 235 20.31 -14.61 -8.82
N ILE A 236 20.75 -14.62 -7.56
CA ILE A 236 22.18 -14.52 -7.22
C ILE A 236 22.97 -15.66 -7.85
N ASP A 237 22.50 -16.90 -7.70
CA ASP A 237 23.17 -18.07 -8.26
C ASP A 237 23.25 -17.97 -9.78
N THR A 238 22.18 -17.57 -10.46
CA THR A 238 22.16 -17.36 -11.91
C THR A 238 23.18 -16.28 -12.34
N LEU A 239 23.20 -15.14 -11.63
CA LEU A 239 24.15 -14.06 -11.94
C LEU A 239 25.60 -14.48 -11.72
N LEU A 240 25.87 -15.30 -10.69
CA LEU A 240 27.22 -15.85 -10.46
C LEU A 240 27.62 -16.85 -11.54
N GLU A 241 26.72 -17.67 -12.03
CA GLU A 241 26.98 -18.58 -13.15
C GLU A 241 27.26 -17.81 -14.44
N MET A 242 26.45 -16.83 -14.79
CA MET A 242 26.67 -15.95 -15.93
C MET A 242 28.01 -15.22 -15.84
N GLY A 243 28.44 -14.83 -14.65
CA GLY A 243 29.71 -14.17 -14.41
C GLY A 243 30.93 -15.08 -14.61
N LYS A 244 30.80 -16.42 -14.56
CA LYS A 244 31.89 -17.35 -14.83
C LYS A 244 32.30 -17.39 -16.28
N ASP A 245 31.33 -17.19 -17.19
CA ASP A 245 31.52 -17.24 -18.64
C ASP A 245 31.96 -15.90 -19.23
N THR A 246 31.97 -14.82 -18.41
CA THR A 246 32.40 -13.51 -18.86
C THR A 246 33.92 -13.40 -18.71
N PRO A 247 34.71 -13.16 -19.80
CA PRO A 247 36.15 -13.03 -19.69
C PRO A 247 36.49 -11.81 -18.84
N VAL A 248 37.12 -12.07 -17.69
CA VAL A 248 37.57 -11.02 -16.77
C VAL A 248 38.60 -10.18 -17.48
N ARG A 249 38.32 -8.90 -17.72
CA ARG A 249 39.34 -7.91 -18.14
C ARG A 249 40.39 -7.88 -17.06
N LYS A 250 41.63 -8.22 -17.44
CA LYS A 250 42.78 -8.38 -16.52
C LYS A 250 43.15 -7.15 -15.67
N ASN A 251 42.41 -6.03 -15.78
CA ASN A 251 42.70 -4.78 -15.09
C ASN A 251 41.70 -4.36 -14.00
N ASP A 252 40.66 -5.18 -13.70
CA ASP A 252 39.72 -4.83 -12.63
C ASP A 252 40.05 -5.58 -11.34
N SER A 253 40.91 -4.99 -10.53
CA SER A 253 41.24 -5.42 -9.16
C SER A 253 40.03 -5.37 -8.18
N ASN A 254 38.87 -4.97 -8.65
CA ASN A 254 37.61 -4.85 -7.84
C ASN A 254 36.67 -6.05 -7.93
N CYS A 255 36.99 -7.09 -8.74
CA CYS A 255 36.05 -8.21 -8.93
C CYS A 255 35.99 -9.17 -7.71
N ASP A 256 37.07 -9.22 -6.93
CA ASP A 256 37.13 -10.06 -5.71
C ASP A 256 36.26 -9.48 -4.58
N ASP A 257 36.06 -8.18 -4.55
CA ASP A 257 35.17 -7.50 -3.58
C ASP A 257 33.69 -7.86 -3.79
N ILE A 258 33.24 -8.10 -5.02
CA ILE A 258 31.85 -8.48 -5.31
C ILE A 258 31.56 -9.90 -4.82
N ARG A 259 32.47 -10.85 -5.02
CA ARG A 259 32.32 -12.24 -4.53
C ARG A 259 32.28 -12.30 -3.00
N VAL A 260 33.16 -11.55 -2.33
CA VAL A 260 33.19 -11.44 -0.87
C VAL A 260 31.91 -10.79 -0.34
N LEU A 261 31.30 -9.87 -1.08
CA LEU A 261 30.10 -9.15 -0.73
C LEU A 261 28.86 -10.05 -0.73
N VAL A 262 28.72 -10.93 -1.71
CA VAL A 262 27.63 -11.92 -1.82
C VAL A 262 27.73 -12.97 -0.73
N ILE A 263 28.96 -13.48 -0.46
CA ILE A 263 29.19 -14.50 0.58
C ILE A 263 28.97 -13.92 2.00
N ARG A 264 29.36 -12.66 2.28
CA ARG A 264 29.08 -11.99 3.57
C ARG A 264 27.58 -11.78 3.81
N TYR A 265 26.82 -11.47 2.76
CA TYR A 265 25.36 -11.33 2.87
C TYR A 265 24.67 -12.65 3.22
N TYR A 266 25.14 -13.75 2.68
CA TYR A 266 24.63 -15.09 2.94
C TYR A 266 24.88 -15.55 4.38
N TYR A 267 26.06 -15.28 4.93
CA TYR A 267 26.42 -15.73 6.28
C TYR A 267 25.74 -14.98 7.41
N ILE A 268 25.48 -13.70 7.27
CA ILE A 268 24.87 -12.87 8.33
C ILE A 268 23.40 -13.25 8.58
N LYS A 269 22.67 -13.75 7.58
CA LYS A 269 21.24 -14.09 7.75
C LYS A 269 20.94 -15.52 8.18
N ARG A 270 21.92 -16.40 8.15
CA ARG A 270 21.73 -17.80 8.61
C ARG A 270 21.61 -17.92 10.13
N SER A 271 22.04 -16.92 10.89
CA SER A 271 22.02 -16.94 12.37
C SER A 271 20.71 -16.46 13.01
N THR A 272 19.74 -15.94 12.25
CA THR A 272 18.49 -15.38 12.79
C THR A 272 17.24 -16.17 12.37
N ARG A 273 17.32 -17.51 12.43
CA ARG A 273 16.29 -18.43 11.91
C ARG A 273 15.05 -18.62 12.82
N LYS A 274 14.72 -17.71 13.74
CA LYS A 274 13.59 -17.90 14.68
C LYS A 274 12.27 -17.19 14.34
N ASP A 275 12.18 -16.33 13.32
CA ASP A 275 11.03 -15.44 13.18
C ASP A 275 10.13 -15.65 11.95
N TYR A 276 10.29 -16.75 11.19
CA TYR A 276 9.58 -16.93 9.91
C TYR A 276 8.56 -18.07 9.87
N VAL A 277 7.73 -18.25 10.90
CA VAL A 277 6.61 -19.22 10.87
C VAL A 277 5.22 -18.55 10.91
N ALA A 278 5.08 -17.25 10.84
CA ALA A 278 3.84 -16.57 11.16
C ALA A 278 3.01 -15.99 9.99
N TYR A 279 3.30 -16.33 8.71
CA TYR A 279 2.48 -15.82 7.59
C TYR A 279 1.87 -16.92 6.70
N ARG A 280 1.41 -18.01 7.30
CA ARG A 280 0.41 -18.89 6.68
C ARG A 280 -0.89 -18.77 7.45
N GLY A 281 -1.89 -18.10 6.85
CA GLY A 281 -3.28 -18.23 7.24
C GLY A 281 -3.71 -17.36 8.40
N GLY A 282 -3.43 -16.08 8.35
CA GLY A 282 -4.21 -15.10 9.10
C GLY A 282 -5.47 -14.76 8.33
N ARG A 283 -6.57 -15.51 8.55
CA ARG A 283 -7.90 -15.00 8.26
C ARG A 283 -8.10 -13.76 9.13
N TYR A 284 -8.32 -12.64 8.48
CA TYR A 284 -8.66 -11.38 9.13
C TYR A 284 -10.02 -11.46 9.78
#